data_6033038ff869cb8a0e46f3f09a9f6716
#
_entry.id   6033038ff869cb8a0e46f3f09a9f6716
#
_cell.length_a   1.000
_cell.length_b   1.000
_cell.length_c   1.000
_cell.angle_alpha   90.00
_cell.angle_beta   90.00
_cell.angle_gamma   90.00
#
_symmetry.space_group_name_H-M   'P 1'
#
loop_
_entity.id
_entity.type
_entity.pdbx_description
1 polymer ?
#
loop_
_entity_poly.entity_id
_entity_poly.type
_entity_poly.pdbx_seq_one_letter_code
_entity_poly.pdbx_strand_id
1 'polypeptide(L)'
;MLGLNKIYYGNCVDVMSGCIEDNTIHLIVTSPPYHIQKDYEKKTTYDDYCAMMESFFKESQRALIGGGYLVVNFGDYFNSGNRFYTSDVPACYPAALNYFNWGVTKAGMDLQATRIWRKKFAKMGIPFVCNKAPRGIYDYEHIWTFRKKNGSKEEFVNDRKLSQRGVLGESWKSAAKIGEHCSGFPVELPEWAIKVYSKNESDIVLDPFIGGGTTAVAAKNLGRSYIGIDCCAEYCKLAMERLMTQ
;
A
#
# COMPACT_ATOMS: atom_id res chain seq x y z
N MET A 1 13.03 17.20 -9.15
CA MET A 1 12.87 16.27 -8.01
C MET A 1 11.97 16.88 -6.95
N LEU A 2 11.02 16.12 -6.38
CA LEU A 2 10.20 16.55 -5.26
C LEU A 2 11.07 16.78 -4.01
N GLY A 3 10.67 17.75 -3.17
CA GLY A 3 11.31 17.95 -1.88
C GLY A 3 11.03 16.78 -0.93
N LEU A 4 12.04 16.38 -0.14
CA LEU A 4 11.89 15.32 0.87
C LEU A 4 11.07 15.82 2.07
N ASN A 5 10.51 14.85 2.81
CA ASN A 5 9.73 15.07 4.02
C ASN A 5 8.49 15.95 3.78
N LYS A 6 7.82 15.68 2.66
CA LYS A 6 6.62 16.43 2.22
C LYS A 6 5.51 15.50 1.73
N ILE A 7 4.29 16.02 1.81
CA ILE A 7 3.07 15.42 1.26
C ILE A 7 2.64 16.26 0.05
N TYR A 8 2.32 15.61 -1.05
CA TYR A 8 1.93 16.22 -2.31
C TYR A 8 0.49 15.84 -2.69
N TYR A 9 -0.27 16.83 -3.09
CA TYR A 9 -1.61 16.63 -3.64
C TYR A 9 -1.52 16.37 -5.14
N GLY A 10 -2.13 15.29 -5.62
CA GLY A 10 -2.21 14.96 -7.04
C GLY A 10 -2.47 13.48 -7.31
N ASN A 11 -2.72 13.15 -8.58
CA ASN A 11 -2.76 11.76 -9.01
C ASN A 11 -1.37 11.15 -8.87
N CYS A 12 -1.28 9.97 -8.26
CA CYS A 12 0.01 9.34 -7.95
C CYS A 12 0.84 9.04 -9.22
N VAL A 13 0.20 8.59 -10.30
CA VAL A 13 0.88 8.28 -11.57
C VAL A 13 1.44 9.54 -12.20
N ASP A 14 0.65 10.63 -12.25
CA ASP A 14 1.08 11.91 -12.83
C ASP A 14 2.22 12.53 -12.04
N VAL A 15 2.10 12.53 -10.70
CA VAL A 15 3.14 13.07 -9.82
C VAL A 15 4.42 12.23 -9.89
N MET A 16 4.30 10.91 -9.90
CA MET A 16 5.48 10.03 -10.01
C MET A 16 6.18 10.22 -11.36
N SER A 17 5.45 10.19 -12.48
CA SER A 17 6.03 10.32 -13.83
C SER A 17 6.62 11.71 -14.10
N GLY A 18 5.97 12.76 -13.59
CA GLY A 18 6.40 14.15 -13.84
C GLY A 18 7.46 14.68 -12.90
N CYS A 19 7.58 14.15 -11.68
CA CYS A 19 8.33 14.79 -10.61
C CYS A 19 9.31 13.88 -9.86
N ILE A 20 9.25 12.56 -10.03
CA ILE A 20 10.19 11.61 -9.41
C ILE A 20 11.13 11.07 -10.48
N GLU A 21 12.41 11.23 -10.27
CA GLU A 21 13.44 10.75 -11.19
C GLU A 21 13.61 9.23 -11.10
N ASP A 22 14.13 8.65 -12.18
CA ASP A 22 14.45 7.21 -12.25
C ASP A 22 15.46 6.84 -11.17
N ASN A 23 15.30 5.68 -10.56
CA ASN A 23 16.28 5.10 -9.62
C ASN A 23 16.61 6.00 -8.42
N THR A 24 15.61 6.66 -7.85
CA THR A 24 15.81 7.58 -6.69
C THR A 24 15.16 7.06 -5.40
N ILE A 25 14.14 6.22 -5.50
CA ILE A 25 13.37 5.73 -4.35
C ILE A 25 13.95 4.39 -3.88
N HIS A 26 14.16 4.24 -2.58
CA HIS A 26 14.73 3.03 -1.98
C HIS A 26 13.65 2.02 -1.60
N LEU A 27 12.52 2.51 -1.09
CA LEU A 27 11.41 1.70 -0.61
C LEU A 27 10.07 2.40 -0.91
N ILE A 28 9.13 1.65 -1.45
CA ILE A 28 7.73 2.05 -1.54
C ILE A 28 6.92 1.19 -0.58
N VAL A 29 6.13 1.81 0.31
CA VAL A 29 5.21 1.11 1.23
C VAL A 29 3.85 1.75 1.10
N THR A 30 2.85 0.98 0.69
CA THR A 30 1.55 1.55 0.37
C THR A 30 0.39 0.56 0.46
N SER A 31 -0.82 1.10 0.55
CA SER A 31 -2.08 0.38 0.36
C SER A 31 -2.91 1.14 -0.67
N PRO A 32 -2.86 0.74 -1.95
CA PRO A 32 -3.61 1.43 -2.99
C PRO A 32 -5.12 1.26 -2.79
N PRO A 33 -5.95 2.03 -3.49
CA PRO A 33 -7.40 1.85 -3.48
C PRO A 33 -7.76 0.43 -3.92
N TYR A 34 -8.86 -0.10 -3.36
CA TYR A 34 -9.30 -1.49 -3.58
C TYR A 34 -10.47 -1.60 -4.55
N HIS A 35 -10.87 -0.52 -5.18
CA HIS A 35 -12.05 -0.43 -6.05
C HIS A 35 -13.33 -0.99 -5.38
N ILE A 36 -13.52 -0.62 -4.11
CA ILE A 36 -14.71 -0.98 -3.32
C ILE A 36 -15.76 0.14 -3.28
N GLN A 37 -15.75 1.02 -4.28
CA GLN A 37 -16.68 2.13 -4.47
C GLN A 37 -16.78 3.10 -3.28
N LYS A 38 -15.65 3.39 -2.66
CA LYS A 38 -15.55 4.53 -1.76
C LYS A 38 -15.82 5.82 -2.52
N ASP A 39 -16.11 6.90 -1.81
CA ASP A 39 -16.53 8.18 -2.40
C ASP A 39 -15.58 8.68 -3.50
N TYR A 40 -14.29 8.46 -3.37
CA TYR A 40 -13.27 8.82 -4.35
C TYR A 40 -13.18 7.85 -5.55
N GLU A 41 -13.85 6.69 -5.50
CA GLU A 41 -13.88 5.68 -6.56
C GLU A 41 -15.19 5.65 -7.37
N LYS A 42 -16.24 6.37 -6.93
CA LYS A 42 -17.62 6.26 -7.46
C LYS A 42 -17.77 6.52 -8.96
N LYS A 43 -16.80 7.19 -9.60
CA LYS A 43 -16.84 7.50 -11.03
C LYS A 43 -15.82 6.71 -11.84
N THR A 44 -15.07 5.83 -11.22
CA THR A 44 -13.98 5.06 -11.85
C THR A 44 -14.53 3.72 -12.28
N THR A 45 -14.41 3.38 -13.57
CA THR A 45 -14.73 2.04 -14.07
C THR A 45 -13.67 1.04 -13.59
N TYR A 46 -13.97 -0.26 -13.66
CA TYR A 46 -12.99 -1.29 -13.32
C TYR A 46 -11.78 -1.27 -14.27
N ASP A 47 -12.01 -0.99 -15.54
CA ASP A 47 -10.94 -0.89 -16.54
C ASP A 47 -10.03 0.32 -16.26
N ASP A 48 -10.60 1.48 -15.91
CA ASP A 48 -9.82 2.66 -15.51
C ASP A 48 -8.98 2.37 -14.25
N TYR A 49 -9.56 1.67 -13.27
CA TYR A 49 -8.84 1.24 -12.08
C TYR A 49 -7.68 0.30 -12.44
N CYS A 50 -7.90 -0.69 -13.29
CA CYS A 50 -6.86 -1.60 -13.74
C CYS A 50 -5.74 -0.87 -14.49
N ALA A 51 -6.08 0.07 -15.38
CA ALA A 51 -5.12 0.89 -16.12
C ALA A 51 -4.28 1.78 -15.19
N MET A 52 -4.93 2.40 -14.20
CA MET A 52 -4.24 3.20 -13.17
C MET A 52 -3.27 2.34 -12.36
N MET A 53 -3.71 1.16 -11.91
CA MET A 53 -2.87 0.24 -11.14
C MET A 53 -1.69 -0.29 -11.96
N GLU A 54 -1.90 -0.64 -13.23
CA GLU A 54 -0.80 -1.04 -14.11
C GLU A 54 0.24 0.07 -14.26
N SER A 55 -0.21 1.32 -14.44
CA SER A 55 0.64 2.50 -14.53
C SER A 55 1.40 2.74 -13.22
N PHE A 56 0.72 2.63 -12.08
CA PHE A 56 1.35 2.73 -10.75
C PHE A 56 2.48 1.72 -10.56
N PHE A 57 2.28 0.46 -10.96
CA PHE A 57 3.34 -0.55 -10.83
C PHE A 57 4.53 -0.27 -11.75
N LYS A 58 4.29 0.20 -12.98
CA LYS A 58 5.35 0.61 -13.92
C LYS A 58 6.15 1.80 -13.38
N GLU A 59 5.46 2.83 -12.88
CA GLU A 59 6.09 3.99 -12.28
C GLU A 59 6.86 3.62 -10.99
N SER A 60 6.33 2.72 -10.18
CA SER A 60 7.04 2.19 -9.01
C SER A 60 8.35 1.49 -9.41
N GLN A 61 8.30 0.67 -10.45
CA GLN A 61 9.49 0.00 -10.98
C GLN A 61 10.51 1.01 -11.53
N ARG A 62 10.05 2.06 -12.25
CA ARG A 62 10.93 3.12 -12.78
C ARG A 62 11.61 3.89 -11.65
N ALA A 63 10.83 4.35 -10.67
CA ALA A 63 11.30 5.22 -9.58
C ALA A 63 12.23 4.51 -8.59
N LEU A 64 12.02 3.21 -8.34
CA LEU A 64 12.85 2.43 -7.43
C LEU A 64 14.30 2.35 -7.92
N ILE A 65 15.26 2.41 -7.00
CA ILE A 65 16.66 2.06 -7.28
C ILE A 65 16.76 0.57 -7.67
N GLY A 66 17.82 0.18 -8.37
CA GLY A 66 18.11 -1.24 -8.62
C GLY A 66 18.19 -2.02 -7.32
N GLY A 67 17.36 -3.08 -7.19
CA GLY A 67 17.24 -3.86 -5.96
C GLY A 67 16.32 -3.26 -4.88
N GLY A 68 15.74 -2.08 -5.09
CA GLY A 68 14.74 -1.46 -4.21
C GLY A 68 13.43 -2.25 -4.16
N TYR A 69 12.61 -1.99 -3.16
CA TYR A 69 11.41 -2.77 -2.85
C TYR A 69 10.12 -1.96 -2.91
N LEU A 70 9.06 -2.63 -3.39
CA LEU A 70 7.68 -2.19 -3.28
C LEU A 70 6.95 -3.16 -2.35
N VAL A 71 6.47 -2.67 -1.21
CA VAL A 71 5.64 -3.40 -0.26
C VAL A 71 4.21 -2.90 -0.38
N VAL A 72 3.30 -3.78 -0.79
CA VAL A 72 1.89 -3.45 -1.03
C VAL A 72 1.02 -4.24 -0.08
N ASN A 73 0.17 -3.52 0.66
CA ASN A 73 -0.91 -4.11 1.44
C ASN A 73 -2.22 -4.04 0.64
N PHE A 74 -2.94 -5.15 0.52
CA PHE A 74 -4.22 -5.22 -0.18
C PHE A 74 -5.09 -6.36 0.34
N GLY A 75 -6.40 -6.22 0.18
CA GLY A 75 -7.40 -7.25 0.51
C GLY A 75 -8.02 -7.88 -0.72
N ASP A 76 -8.54 -9.08 -0.57
CA ASP A 76 -9.46 -9.68 -1.54
C ASP A 76 -10.85 -9.05 -1.45
N TYR A 77 -11.60 -9.09 -2.54
CA TYR A 77 -12.90 -8.44 -2.62
C TYR A 77 -14.03 -9.43 -2.66
N PHE A 78 -15.15 -8.97 -2.07
CA PHE A 78 -16.45 -9.57 -2.28
C PHE A 78 -17.38 -8.62 -3.01
N ASN A 79 -17.93 -9.08 -4.11
CA ASN A 79 -19.12 -8.47 -4.66
C ASN A 79 -20.32 -8.88 -3.77
N SER A 80 -20.77 -7.98 -2.92
CA SER A 80 -21.91 -8.26 -2.01
C SER A 80 -23.26 -8.31 -2.74
N GLY A 81 -23.30 -8.07 -4.04
CA GLY A 81 -24.50 -8.19 -4.88
C GLY A 81 -25.56 -7.14 -4.63
N ASN A 82 -25.38 -6.15 -3.75
CA ASN A 82 -26.50 -5.36 -3.31
C ASN A 82 -26.29 -3.88 -3.05
N ARG A 83 -25.16 -3.28 -3.30
CA ARG A 83 -25.04 -1.79 -3.24
C ARG A 83 -23.77 -1.21 -3.84
N PHE A 84 -22.71 -2.00 -4.04
CA PHE A 84 -21.39 -1.44 -4.25
C PHE A 84 -20.63 -1.99 -5.46
N TYR A 85 -21.19 -2.94 -6.23
CA TYR A 85 -20.50 -3.56 -7.34
C TYR A 85 -21.37 -3.64 -8.58
N THR A 86 -20.80 -3.25 -9.70
CA THR A 86 -21.43 -3.41 -11.01
C THR A 86 -21.49 -4.90 -11.39
N SER A 87 -22.37 -5.26 -12.31
CA SER A 87 -22.57 -6.64 -12.80
C SER A 87 -21.30 -7.28 -13.39
N ASP A 88 -20.28 -6.48 -13.66
CA ASP A 88 -19.08 -6.87 -14.40
C ASP A 88 -17.96 -7.44 -13.51
N VAL A 89 -18.11 -7.41 -12.18
CA VAL A 89 -17.12 -7.93 -11.23
C VAL A 89 -17.63 -9.25 -10.62
N PRO A 90 -16.80 -10.31 -10.60
CA PRO A 90 -17.17 -11.58 -9.98
C PRO A 90 -17.58 -11.42 -8.50
N ALA A 91 -18.44 -12.28 -8.01
CA ALA A 91 -18.93 -12.27 -6.62
C ALA A 91 -17.79 -12.39 -5.58
N CYS A 92 -16.71 -13.04 -5.94
CA CYS A 92 -15.46 -13.08 -5.19
C CYS A 92 -14.30 -12.88 -6.16
N TYR A 93 -13.44 -11.92 -5.86
CA TYR A 93 -12.30 -11.60 -6.71
C TYR A 93 -11.00 -11.72 -5.91
N PRO A 94 -10.14 -12.72 -6.24
CA PRO A 94 -8.82 -12.82 -5.65
C PRO A 94 -7.91 -11.73 -6.23
N ALA A 95 -7.80 -10.60 -5.53
CA ALA A 95 -7.00 -9.45 -5.96
C ALA A 95 -5.54 -9.84 -6.24
N ALA A 96 -5.03 -10.85 -5.55
CA ALA A 96 -3.68 -11.38 -5.73
C ALA A 96 -3.30 -11.67 -7.20
N LEU A 97 -4.24 -12.14 -8.03
CA LEU A 97 -3.99 -12.40 -9.45
C LEU A 97 -3.63 -11.13 -10.22
N ASN A 98 -4.34 -10.03 -9.94
CA ASN A 98 -4.05 -8.75 -10.57
C ASN A 98 -2.74 -8.16 -10.09
N TYR A 99 -2.49 -8.19 -8.78
CA TYR A 99 -1.23 -7.69 -8.23
C TYR A 99 -0.02 -8.45 -8.78
N PHE A 100 -0.14 -9.79 -8.96
CA PHE A 100 0.88 -10.56 -9.65
C PHE A 100 1.07 -10.10 -11.10
N ASN A 101 -0.03 -9.96 -11.85
CA ASN A 101 0.04 -9.53 -13.24
C ASN A 101 0.65 -8.13 -13.38
N TRP A 102 0.21 -7.16 -12.59
CA TRP A 102 0.74 -5.79 -12.66
C TRP A 102 2.22 -5.72 -12.26
N GLY A 103 2.61 -6.38 -11.15
CA GLY A 103 3.96 -6.30 -10.63
C GLY A 103 4.96 -7.14 -11.42
N VAL A 104 4.63 -8.39 -11.71
CA VAL A 104 5.57 -9.34 -12.34
C VAL A 104 5.47 -9.27 -13.86
N THR A 105 4.27 -9.41 -14.43
CA THR A 105 4.10 -9.52 -15.89
C THR A 105 4.24 -8.18 -16.58
N LYS A 106 3.62 -7.12 -16.04
CA LYS A 106 3.55 -5.80 -16.68
C LYS A 106 4.73 -4.90 -16.30
N ALA A 107 5.08 -4.83 -15.03
CA ALA A 107 6.20 -4.00 -14.56
C ALA A 107 7.55 -4.74 -14.54
N GLY A 108 7.58 -6.06 -14.70
CA GLY A 108 8.81 -6.84 -14.78
C GLY A 108 9.59 -6.97 -13.46
N MET A 109 8.94 -6.73 -12.31
CA MET A 109 9.53 -6.88 -10.99
C MET A 109 9.58 -8.35 -10.56
N ASP A 110 10.44 -8.69 -9.60
CA ASP A 110 10.43 -9.99 -8.95
C ASP A 110 9.47 -9.98 -7.76
N LEU A 111 8.56 -10.96 -7.68
CA LEU A 111 7.77 -11.19 -6.48
C LEU A 111 8.67 -11.88 -5.44
N GLN A 112 9.16 -11.10 -4.48
CA GLN A 112 10.13 -11.54 -3.49
C GLN A 112 9.50 -12.30 -2.33
N ALA A 113 8.31 -11.88 -1.89
CA ALA A 113 7.60 -12.54 -0.80
C ALA A 113 6.10 -12.24 -0.82
N THR A 114 5.34 -13.24 -0.39
CA THR A 114 3.92 -13.11 -0.08
C THR A 114 3.71 -13.31 1.41
N ARG A 115 3.07 -12.36 2.07
CA ARG A 115 2.78 -12.41 3.51
C ARG A 115 1.34 -12.08 3.76
N ILE A 116 0.86 -12.44 4.95
CA ILE A 116 -0.47 -12.17 5.42
C ILE A 116 -0.39 -11.27 6.66
N TRP A 117 -1.12 -10.17 6.65
CA TRP A 117 -1.40 -9.40 7.84
C TRP A 117 -2.67 -9.94 8.49
N ARG A 118 -2.53 -10.62 9.62
CA ARG A 118 -3.66 -11.11 10.40
C ARG A 118 -4.24 -9.97 11.22
N LYS A 119 -5.51 -9.64 10.95
CA LYS A 119 -6.21 -8.59 11.69
C LYS A 119 -6.69 -9.13 13.04
N LYS A 120 -6.47 -8.35 14.10
CA LYS A 120 -7.14 -8.64 15.37
C LYS A 120 -8.59 -8.22 15.25
N PHE A 121 -9.51 -9.17 15.36
CA PHE A 121 -10.91 -8.85 15.54
C PHE A 121 -11.11 -8.20 16.91
N ALA A 122 -10.99 -6.88 17.00
CA ALA A 122 -11.60 -6.13 18.06
C ALA A 122 -13.10 -6.08 17.76
N LYS A 123 -13.91 -6.94 18.40
CA LYS A 123 -15.39 -6.82 18.48
C LYS A 123 -16.04 -6.17 17.24
N MET A 124 -15.68 -6.60 16.05
CA MET A 124 -16.49 -6.28 14.90
C MET A 124 -17.79 -7.07 15.11
N GLY A 125 -18.84 -6.34 15.43
CA GLY A 125 -20.18 -6.88 15.26
C GLY A 125 -20.18 -7.49 13.86
N ILE A 126 -20.55 -8.75 13.77
CA ILE A 126 -20.54 -9.57 12.56
C ILE A 126 -21.19 -8.74 11.44
N PRO A 127 -20.44 -8.14 10.51
CA PRO A 127 -21.06 -7.42 9.45
C PRO A 127 -21.61 -8.43 8.49
N PHE A 128 -22.92 -8.62 8.53
CA PHE A 128 -23.66 -9.28 7.47
C PHE A 128 -23.26 -10.72 7.17
N VAL A 129 -23.52 -11.62 8.09
CA VAL A 129 -23.82 -13.00 7.73
C VAL A 129 -25.08 -12.91 6.86
N CYS A 130 -24.89 -12.85 5.54
CA CYS A 130 -25.99 -13.06 4.64
C CYS A 130 -26.39 -14.53 4.81
N ASN A 131 -27.50 -14.78 5.50
CA ASN A 131 -28.02 -16.15 5.76
C ASN A 131 -28.33 -16.95 4.48
N LYS A 132 -28.14 -16.36 3.29
CA LYS A 132 -28.46 -16.96 1.99
C LYS A 132 -27.24 -17.53 1.24
N ALA A 133 -26.00 -17.23 1.66
CA ALA A 133 -24.80 -17.82 1.06
C ALA A 133 -23.67 -17.90 2.09
N PRO A 134 -23.07 -19.09 2.30
CA PRO A 134 -21.89 -19.21 3.16
C PRO A 134 -20.73 -18.44 2.51
N ARG A 135 -20.32 -17.32 3.12
CA ARG A 135 -19.18 -16.54 2.70
C ARG A 135 -18.11 -16.59 3.78
N GLY A 136 -16.85 -16.78 3.38
CA GLY A 136 -15.73 -16.67 4.28
C GLY A 136 -15.61 -15.24 4.83
N ILE A 137 -15.22 -15.11 6.10
CA ILE A 137 -14.80 -13.83 6.68
C ILE A 137 -13.30 -13.78 6.56
N TYR A 138 -12.78 -12.75 5.86
CA TYR A 138 -11.34 -12.56 5.78
C TYR A 138 -10.86 -11.77 7.01
N ASP A 139 -10.19 -12.49 7.90
CA ASP A 139 -9.48 -11.91 9.04
C ASP A 139 -8.05 -11.48 8.71
N TYR A 140 -7.74 -11.38 7.41
CA TYR A 140 -6.42 -11.04 6.92
C TYR A 140 -6.45 -10.11 5.71
N GLU A 141 -5.32 -9.49 5.45
CA GLU A 141 -4.97 -8.85 4.18
C GLU A 141 -3.61 -9.36 3.72
N HIS A 142 -3.36 -9.21 2.43
CA HIS A 142 -2.08 -9.55 1.84
C HIS A 142 -1.06 -8.43 2.06
N ILE A 143 0.21 -8.81 2.29
CA ILE A 143 1.36 -7.93 2.22
C ILE A 143 2.35 -8.56 1.27
N TRP A 144 2.37 -8.07 0.05
CA TRP A 144 3.28 -8.58 -0.96
C TRP A 144 4.46 -7.64 -1.15
N THR A 145 5.62 -8.24 -1.37
CA THR A 145 6.87 -7.53 -1.60
C THR A 145 7.39 -7.84 -2.98
N PHE A 146 7.50 -6.80 -3.80
CA PHE A 146 8.12 -6.85 -5.11
C PHE A 146 9.50 -6.19 -5.03
N ARG A 147 10.44 -6.69 -5.84
CA ARG A 147 11.80 -6.15 -5.93
C ARG A 147 12.11 -5.73 -7.36
N LYS A 148 12.69 -4.54 -7.54
CA LYS A 148 13.23 -4.15 -8.84
C LYS A 148 14.45 -4.99 -9.19
N LYS A 149 14.46 -5.55 -10.41
CA LYS A 149 15.61 -6.26 -10.97
C LYS A 149 16.82 -5.33 -11.15
N ASN A 150 17.97 -5.90 -11.48
CA ASN A 150 19.21 -5.17 -11.81
C ASN A 150 19.83 -4.35 -10.67
N GLY A 151 19.58 -4.72 -9.42
CA GLY A 151 20.35 -4.22 -8.28
C GLY A 151 21.55 -5.11 -7.96
N SER A 152 22.52 -4.58 -7.21
CA SER A 152 23.58 -5.39 -6.63
C SER A 152 22.98 -6.56 -5.86
N LYS A 153 23.66 -7.72 -5.85
CA LYS A 153 23.25 -8.86 -5.01
C LYS A 153 23.43 -8.58 -3.52
N GLU A 154 23.84 -7.37 -3.15
CA GLU A 154 23.93 -6.98 -1.77
C GLU A 154 22.55 -7.07 -1.12
N GLU A 155 22.50 -7.84 -0.04
CA GLU A 155 21.27 -8.07 0.70
C GLU A 155 20.75 -6.75 1.28
N PHE A 156 19.70 -6.21 0.67
CA PHE A 156 18.99 -5.03 1.18
C PHE A 156 18.15 -5.32 2.42
N VAL A 157 18.09 -6.56 2.87
CA VAL A 157 17.33 -6.96 4.05
C VAL A 157 18.12 -6.64 5.31
N ASN A 158 17.69 -5.63 6.04
CA ASN A 158 18.33 -5.16 7.27
C ASN A 158 18.06 -6.10 8.47
N ASP A 159 16.87 -6.66 8.58
CA ASP A 159 16.48 -7.59 9.65
C ASP A 159 15.97 -8.91 9.09
N ARG A 160 16.85 -9.91 9.06
CA ARG A 160 16.52 -11.26 8.55
C ARG A 160 15.44 -11.95 9.37
N LYS A 161 15.40 -11.78 10.70
CA LYS A 161 14.39 -12.43 11.55
C LYS A 161 13.00 -11.88 11.27
N LEU A 162 12.88 -10.55 11.11
CA LEU A 162 11.63 -9.91 10.73
C LEU A 162 11.21 -10.28 9.31
N SER A 163 12.16 -10.43 8.39
CA SER A 163 11.87 -10.77 6.99
C SER A 163 11.37 -12.20 6.79
N GLN A 164 11.68 -13.13 7.69
CA GLN A 164 11.29 -14.54 7.57
C GLN A 164 9.85 -14.83 8.02
N ARG A 165 9.16 -13.87 8.66
CA ARG A 165 7.78 -14.08 9.10
C ARG A 165 6.82 -14.06 7.92
N GLY A 166 6.07 -15.15 7.75
CA GLY A 166 5.00 -15.27 6.74
C GLY A 166 3.68 -14.66 7.18
N VAL A 167 3.42 -14.60 8.50
CA VAL A 167 2.23 -13.99 9.10
C VAL A 167 2.68 -12.84 9.98
N LEU A 168 2.07 -11.68 9.77
CA LEU A 168 2.34 -10.43 10.47
C LEU A 168 1.08 -9.97 11.23
N GLY A 169 1.25 -9.04 12.16
CA GLY A 169 0.14 -8.34 12.79
C GLY A 169 -0.37 -8.95 14.10
N GLU A 170 0.14 -10.10 14.54
CA GLU A 170 -0.30 -10.71 15.81
C GLU A 170 -0.09 -9.81 17.03
N SER A 171 0.96 -8.99 17.01
CA SER A 171 1.29 -8.02 18.07
C SER A 171 0.94 -6.57 17.70
N TRP A 172 0.47 -6.31 16.48
CA TRP A 172 0.21 -4.94 16.02
C TRP A 172 -1.06 -4.37 16.68
N LYS A 173 -1.03 -3.08 16.94
CA LYS A 173 -2.22 -2.36 17.40
C LYS A 173 -3.23 -2.29 16.27
N SER A 174 -4.50 -2.14 16.60
CA SER A 174 -5.50 -1.79 15.57
C SER A 174 -5.12 -0.46 14.94
N ALA A 175 -5.35 -0.32 13.63
CA ALA A 175 -5.21 0.97 12.97
C ALA A 175 -5.99 2.02 13.74
N ALA A 176 -5.34 3.11 14.11
CA ALA A 176 -6.05 4.22 14.72
C ALA A 176 -7.09 4.75 13.72
N LYS A 177 -8.29 5.07 14.19
CA LYS A 177 -9.25 5.83 13.39
C LYS A 177 -8.61 7.20 13.13
N ILE A 178 -8.19 7.43 11.91
CA ILE A 178 -7.61 8.69 11.47
C ILE A 178 -8.72 9.41 10.69
N GLY A 179 -9.46 10.28 11.37
CA GLY A 179 -10.66 10.93 10.80
C GLY A 179 -11.83 9.94 10.58
N GLU A 180 -12.95 10.46 10.08
CA GLU A 180 -14.16 9.65 9.90
C GLU A 180 -14.08 8.64 8.73
N HIS A 181 -13.13 8.80 7.80
CA HIS A 181 -13.08 8.09 6.52
C HIS A 181 -11.77 7.39 6.20
N CYS A 182 -10.75 7.48 7.04
CA CYS A 182 -9.46 6.87 6.75
C CYS A 182 -9.44 5.37 7.11
N SER A 183 -9.38 4.53 6.08
CA SER A 183 -9.05 3.12 6.20
C SER A 183 -7.54 2.97 6.07
N GLY A 184 -6.81 3.13 7.17
CA GLY A 184 -5.36 2.96 7.19
C GLY A 184 -4.95 1.62 7.80
N PHE A 185 -3.75 1.20 7.50
CA PHE A 185 -3.06 0.14 8.23
C PHE A 185 -2.42 0.72 9.52
N PRO A 186 -2.09 -0.13 10.52
CA PRO A 186 -1.39 0.31 11.72
C PRO A 186 0.04 0.76 11.40
N VAL A 187 0.59 1.68 12.18
CA VAL A 187 1.94 2.24 11.97
C VAL A 187 3.03 1.15 11.99
N GLU A 188 2.80 0.08 12.69
CA GLU A 188 3.70 -1.06 12.78
C GLU A 188 3.93 -1.75 11.42
N LEU A 189 2.99 -1.65 10.45
CA LEU A 189 3.18 -2.21 9.12
C LEU A 189 4.30 -1.48 8.36
N PRO A 190 4.23 -0.16 8.12
CA PRO A 190 5.32 0.53 7.46
C PRO A 190 6.61 0.55 8.29
N GLU A 191 6.54 0.58 9.63
CA GLU A 191 7.75 0.43 10.46
C GLU A 191 8.45 -0.91 10.24
N TRP A 192 7.67 -2.00 10.16
CA TRP A 192 8.20 -3.32 9.83
C TRP A 192 8.87 -3.30 8.44
N ALA A 193 8.20 -2.75 7.43
CA ALA A 193 8.74 -2.70 6.07
C ALA A 193 10.03 -1.88 6.00
N ILE A 194 10.10 -0.73 6.68
CA ILE A 194 11.29 0.11 6.74
C ILE A 194 12.44 -0.62 7.44
N LYS A 195 12.19 -1.25 8.58
CA LYS A 195 13.22 -2.03 9.32
C LYS A 195 13.77 -3.19 8.50
N VAL A 196 12.95 -3.80 7.65
CA VAL A 196 13.36 -4.94 6.82
C VAL A 196 14.07 -4.49 5.55
N TYR A 197 13.56 -3.47 4.85
CA TYR A 197 13.95 -3.15 3.48
C TYR A 197 14.66 -1.79 3.30
N SER A 198 14.89 -1.02 4.37
CA SER A 198 15.65 0.22 4.35
C SER A 198 16.84 0.14 5.30
N LYS A 199 18.05 0.42 4.81
CA LYS A 199 19.30 0.29 5.58
C LYS A 199 19.77 1.61 6.17
N ASN A 200 19.71 2.67 5.37
CA ASN A 200 20.40 3.91 5.66
C ASN A 200 19.40 5.02 6.05
N GLU A 201 19.83 5.95 6.83
CA GLU A 201 19.04 7.16 7.16
C GLU A 201 18.74 8.01 5.92
N SER A 202 19.61 7.95 4.91
CA SER A 202 19.42 8.63 3.63
C SER A 202 18.40 7.96 2.71
N ASP A 203 17.91 6.76 3.04
CA ASP A 203 16.95 6.05 2.21
C ASP A 203 15.62 6.82 2.14
N ILE A 204 15.06 6.90 0.94
CA ILE A 204 13.80 7.59 0.68
C ILE A 204 12.67 6.57 0.63
N VAL A 205 11.67 6.79 1.48
CA VAL A 205 10.42 6.01 1.54
C VAL A 205 9.32 6.77 0.81
N LEU A 206 8.71 6.16 -0.19
CA LEU A 206 7.58 6.72 -0.94
C LEU A 206 6.29 5.99 -0.57
N ASP A 207 5.21 6.76 -0.36
CA ASP A 207 3.86 6.22 -0.34
C ASP A 207 2.97 7.01 -1.33
N PRO A 208 2.66 6.42 -2.50
CA PRO A 208 1.86 7.08 -3.53
C PRO A 208 0.36 7.17 -3.22
N PHE A 209 -0.10 6.56 -2.14
CA PHE A 209 -1.48 6.58 -1.65
C PHE A 209 -1.48 6.86 -0.13
N ILE A 210 -0.83 7.96 0.26
CA ILE A 210 -0.44 8.24 1.66
C ILE A 210 -1.59 8.33 2.63
N GLY A 211 -2.81 8.67 2.18
CA GLY A 211 -3.97 8.80 3.04
C GLY A 211 -3.71 9.68 4.26
N GLY A 212 -3.98 9.16 5.45
CA GLY A 212 -3.73 9.83 6.72
C GLY A 212 -2.27 9.87 7.19
N GLY A 213 -1.30 9.60 6.32
CA GLY A 213 0.13 9.82 6.61
C GLY A 213 0.84 8.72 7.41
N THR A 214 0.28 7.53 7.53
CA THR A 214 0.84 6.49 8.41
C THR A 214 2.26 6.08 8.02
N THR A 215 2.54 5.94 6.72
CA THR A 215 3.89 5.63 6.21
C THR A 215 4.88 6.76 6.49
N ALA A 216 4.45 8.02 6.32
CA ALA A 216 5.32 9.18 6.59
C ALA A 216 5.67 9.29 8.08
N VAL A 217 4.71 9.01 8.97
CA VAL A 217 4.94 8.94 10.41
C VAL A 217 5.96 7.85 10.75
N ALA A 218 5.80 6.65 10.19
CA ALA A 218 6.74 5.55 10.43
C ALA A 218 8.15 5.89 9.92
N ALA A 219 8.26 6.51 8.74
CA ALA A 219 9.54 6.94 8.18
C ALA A 219 10.22 7.99 9.09
N LYS A 220 9.47 9.00 9.51
CA LYS A 220 9.95 10.03 10.46
C LYS A 220 10.45 9.42 11.77
N ASN A 221 9.67 8.51 12.37
CA ASN A 221 10.03 7.83 13.62
C ASN A 221 11.31 7.00 13.51
N LEU A 222 11.61 6.50 12.33
CA LEU A 222 12.78 5.67 12.06
C LEU A 222 13.94 6.46 11.40
N GLY A 223 13.85 7.79 11.35
CA GLY A 223 14.89 8.64 10.80
C GLY A 223 15.09 8.48 9.29
N ARG A 224 14.03 8.14 8.54
CA ARG A 224 14.07 8.04 7.08
C ARG A 224 13.42 9.24 6.43
N SER A 225 13.94 9.63 5.26
CA SER A 225 13.26 10.61 4.42
C SER A 225 12.02 10.01 3.78
N TYR A 226 10.96 10.83 3.61
CA TYR A 226 9.73 10.36 2.99
C TYR A 226 9.20 11.31 1.91
N ILE A 227 8.40 10.75 1.02
CA ILE A 227 7.53 11.45 0.07
C ILE A 227 6.16 10.79 0.15
N GLY A 228 5.10 11.55 0.38
CA GLY A 228 3.73 11.07 0.33
C GLY A 228 2.95 11.74 -0.79
N ILE A 229 2.05 11.00 -1.45
CA ILE A 229 1.18 11.54 -2.50
C ILE A 229 -0.25 11.08 -2.20
N ASP A 230 -1.23 11.95 -2.38
CA ASP A 230 -2.65 11.59 -2.35
C ASP A 230 -3.45 12.48 -3.29
N CYS A 231 -4.49 11.94 -3.91
CA CYS A 231 -5.41 12.68 -4.77
C CYS A 231 -6.55 13.37 -4.00
N CYS A 232 -6.61 13.21 -2.67
CA CYS A 232 -7.57 13.86 -1.80
C CYS A 232 -6.87 14.93 -0.96
N ALA A 233 -7.26 16.20 -1.16
CA ALA A 233 -6.65 17.33 -0.46
C ALA A 233 -6.86 17.27 1.06
N GLU A 234 -8.01 16.75 1.51
CA GLU A 234 -8.34 16.57 2.92
C GLU A 234 -7.40 15.55 3.58
N TYR A 235 -7.06 14.46 2.88
CA TYR A 235 -6.10 13.48 3.37
C TYR A 235 -4.69 14.03 3.43
N CYS A 236 -4.27 14.81 2.42
CA CYS A 236 -2.99 15.49 2.45
C CYS A 236 -2.88 16.43 3.67
N LYS A 237 -3.93 17.22 3.95
CA LYS A 237 -3.99 18.09 5.11
C LYS A 237 -3.89 17.31 6.41
N LEU A 238 -4.68 16.25 6.55
CA LEU A 238 -4.69 15.37 7.72
C LEU A 238 -3.31 14.74 7.98
N ALA A 239 -2.65 14.27 6.92
CA ALA A 239 -1.31 13.72 7.01
C ALA A 239 -0.28 14.76 7.49
N MET A 240 -0.36 16.00 6.97
CA MET A 240 0.52 17.09 7.40
C MET A 240 0.30 17.48 8.87
N GLU A 241 -0.97 17.63 9.29
CA GLU A 241 -1.31 17.94 10.70
C GLU A 241 -0.77 16.87 11.65
N ARG A 242 -0.94 15.59 11.29
CA ARG A 242 -0.44 14.48 12.09
C ARG A 242 1.09 14.47 12.21
N LEU A 243 1.80 14.85 11.17
CA LEU A 243 3.27 14.96 11.18
C LEU A 243 3.79 16.12 12.02
N MET A 244 2.97 17.17 12.23
CA MET A 244 3.31 18.31 13.11
C MET A 244 3.11 18.00 14.59
N THR A 245 2.23 17.05 14.92
CA THR A 245 1.86 16.72 16.31
C THR A 245 2.67 15.57 16.91
N GLN A 246 3.57 14.98 16.15
CA GLN A 246 4.54 13.94 16.53
C GLN A 246 5.97 14.46 16.39
#